data_15496e4d7224b75f03302946d134e392
#
_entry.id   15496e4d7224b75f03302946d134e392
#
_cell.length_a   1.000
_cell.length_b   1.000
_cell.length_c   1.000
_cell.angle_alpha   90.00
_cell.angle_beta   90.00
_cell.angle_gamma   90.00
#
_symmetry.space_group_name_H-M   'P 1'
#
loop_
_entity.id
_entity.type
_entity.pdbx_description
1 polymer ?
#
loop_
_entity_poly.entity_id
_entity_poly.type
_entity_poly.pdbx_seq_one_letter_code
_entity_poly.pdbx_strand_id
1 'polypeptide(L)'
;VEVRKLFASSMESYQERSRLVSAAEVYRSCAISCTAGGVEGIRVVAPQAADDLLGISGVDASFVLYEQDGTVNISARSMGAVNVQLILESMGGGGHQTMAGAQIKDISPEDCRQQLLVAIDRYYEEHPKGGKEA
;
A
#
# COMPACT_ATOMS: atom_id res chain seq x y z
N VAL A 1 23.79 17.04 -13.41
CA VAL A 1 23.58 17.36 -12.03
C VAL A 1 22.31 16.73 -11.53
N GLU A 2 21.25 16.98 -12.21
CA GLU A 2 20.04 16.38 -11.82
C GLU A 2 20.08 14.90 -11.93
N VAL A 3 20.70 14.39 -12.98
CA VAL A 3 20.83 12.95 -13.17
C VAL A 3 21.66 12.36 -12.05
N ARG A 4 22.68 13.07 -11.64
CA ARG A 4 23.52 12.58 -10.57
C ARG A 4 22.77 12.52 -9.27
N LYS A 5 21.92 13.50 -9.01
CA LYS A 5 21.12 13.48 -7.81
C LYS A 5 20.16 12.33 -7.82
N LEU A 6 19.55 12.05 -8.96
CA LEU A 6 18.64 10.93 -9.07
C LEU A 6 19.36 9.62 -8.78
N PHE A 7 20.55 9.46 -9.29
CA PHE A 7 21.29 8.24 -9.01
C PHE A 7 21.68 8.17 -7.54
N ALA A 8 22.08 9.29 -6.95
CA ALA A 8 22.49 9.30 -5.57
C ALA A 8 21.32 8.90 -4.67
N SER A 9 20.11 9.36 -5.00
CA SER A 9 18.98 9.03 -4.17
C SER A 9 18.41 7.66 -4.51
N SER A 10 18.76 7.07 -5.65
CA SER A 10 18.19 5.79 -6.01
C SER A 10 18.67 4.64 -5.15
N MET A 11 19.88 4.71 -4.60
CA MET A 11 20.33 3.66 -3.69
C MET A 11 19.53 3.71 -2.40
N GLU A 12 19.32 4.90 -1.85
CA GLU A 12 18.50 5.05 -0.66
C GLU A 12 17.07 4.64 -0.92
N SER A 13 16.55 5.01 -2.07
CA SER A 13 15.19 4.64 -2.46
C SER A 13 15.05 3.13 -2.58
N TYR A 14 16.04 2.49 -3.18
CA TYR A 14 16.02 1.05 -3.34
C TYR A 14 16.06 0.37 -1.98
N GLN A 15 16.89 0.87 -1.08
CA GLN A 15 17.01 0.28 0.25
C GLN A 15 15.71 0.45 1.04
N GLU A 16 15.09 1.61 0.95
CA GLU A 16 13.84 1.84 1.64
C GLU A 16 12.74 0.97 1.05
N ARG A 17 12.70 0.85 -0.27
CA ARG A 17 11.73 0.00 -0.94
C ARG A 17 11.90 -1.44 -0.51
N SER A 18 13.14 -1.91 -0.46
CA SER A 18 13.42 -3.28 -0.02
C SER A 18 13.00 -3.50 1.41
N ARG A 19 13.21 -2.50 2.27
CA ARG A 19 12.84 -2.62 3.65
C ARG A 19 11.33 -2.71 3.80
N LEU A 20 10.58 -1.91 3.05
CA LEU A 20 9.13 -1.95 3.08
C LEU A 20 8.62 -3.31 2.61
N VAL A 21 9.21 -3.84 1.55
CA VAL A 21 8.78 -5.13 1.04
C VAL A 21 9.07 -6.22 2.05
N SER A 22 10.25 -6.18 2.67
CA SER A 22 10.63 -7.22 3.63
C SER A 22 9.77 -7.18 4.89
N ALA A 23 9.27 -6.01 5.25
CA ALA A 23 8.48 -5.85 6.46
C ALA A 23 7.01 -6.17 6.26
N ALA A 24 6.58 -6.44 5.04
CA ALA A 24 5.17 -6.64 4.76
C ALA A 24 4.66 -7.93 5.37
N GLU A 25 3.40 -7.92 5.76
CA GLU A 25 2.72 -9.10 6.26
C GLU A 25 1.52 -9.35 5.38
N VAL A 26 1.17 -10.61 5.20
CA VAL A 26 0.08 -10.99 4.32
C VAL A 26 -1.16 -11.32 5.13
N TYR A 27 -2.28 -10.70 4.77
CA TYR A 27 -3.57 -10.93 5.39
C TYR A 27 -4.58 -11.15 4.28
N ARG A 28 -5.14 -12.34 4.16
CA ARG A 28 -6.16 -12.66 3.16
C ARG A 28 -5.70 -12.30 1.74
N SER A 29 -4.49 -12.71 1.39
CA SER A 29 -3.88 -12.45 0.09
C SER A 29 -3.56 -10.98 -0.16
N CYS A 30 -3.63 -10.15 0.87
CA CYS A 30 -3.27 -8.75 0.78
C CYS A 30 -1.98 -8.54 1.55
N ALA A 31 -0.96 -8.02 0.90
CA ALA A 31 0.31 -7.71 1.56
C ALA A 31 0.22 -6.28 2.10
N ILE A 32 0.53 -6.10 3.38
CA ILE A 32 0.42 -4.81 4.03
C ILE A 32 1.74 -4.46 4.67
N SER A 33 2.26 -3.29 4.35
CA SER A 33 3.50 -2.80 4.93
C SER A 33 3.29 -1.38 5.44
N CYS A 34 3.81 -1.09 6.61
CA CYS A 34 3.64 0.22 7.23
C CYS A 34 5.00 0.79 7.62
N THR A 35 5.11 2.11 7.55
CA THR A 35 6.28 2.78 8.06
C THR A 35 5.83 4.07 8.73
N ALA A 36 6.57 4.47 9.74
CA ALA A 36 6.25 5.68 10.48
C ALA A 36 6.57 6.95 9.68
N GLY A 37 7.22 6.79 8.53
CA GLY A 37 7.50 7.95 7.73
C GLY A 37 8.83 8.59 8.08
N GLY A 38 8.99 9.84 7.69
CA GLY A 38 10.23 10.55 7.93
C GLY A 38 11.31 10.23 6.92
N VAL A 39 11.02 9.42 5.93
CA VAL A 39 11.97 9.06 4.91
C VAL A 39 11.76 9.96 3.71
N GLU A 40 12.82 10.60 3.26
CA GLU A 40 12.74 11.46 2.10
C GLU A 40 12.38 10.62 0.89
N GLY A 41 11.45 11.11 0.08
CA GLY A 41 11.06 10.40 -1.13
C GLY A 41 10.07 9.27 -0.92
N ILE A 42 9.52 9.15 0.29
CA ILE A 42 8.59 8.06 0.58
C ILE A 42 7.37 8.06 -0.35
N ARG A 43 6.96 9.25 -0.83
CA ARG A 43 5.87 9.35 -1.74
C ARG A 43 6.10 8.60 -3.02
N VAL A 44 7.35 8.50 -3.48
CA VAL A 44 7.71 7.78 -4.69
C VAL A 44 7.98 6.32 -4.38
N VAL A 45 8.61 6.08 -3.23
CA VAL A 45 9.03 4.74 -2.85
C VAL A 45 7.85 3.84 -2.48
N ALA A 46 6.85 4.40 -1.81
CA ALA A 46 5.73 3.60 -1.36
C ALA A 46 4.96 2.93 -2.51
N PRO A 47 4.62 3.66 -3.58
CA PRO A 47 3.96 2.99 -4.72
C PRO A 47 4.85 1.94 -5.36
N GLN A 48 6.16 2.17 -5.41
CA GLN A 48 7.08 1.19 -5.97
C GLN A 48 7.11 -0.07 -5.13
N ALA A 49 7.12 0.08 -3.81
CA ALA A 49 7.08 -1.07 -2.92
C ALA A 49 5.76 -1.84 -3.09
N ALA A 50 4.66 -1.12 -3.26
CA ALA A 50 3.38 -1.77 -3.49
C ALA A 50 3.40 -2.60 -4.78
N ASP A 51 4.03 -2.07 -5.83
CA ASP A 51 4.19 -2.82 -7.07
C ASP A 51 5.06 -4.05 -6.87
N ASP A 52 6.15 -3.91 -6.12
CA ASP A 52 7.05 -5.03 -5.87
C ASP A 52 6.34 -6.15 -5.12
N LEU A 53 5.46 -5.81 -4.19
CA LEU A 53 4.76 -6.81 -3.40
C LEU A 53 3.85 -7.69 -4.25
N LEU A 54 3.34 -7.14 -5.36
CA LEU A 54 2.51 -7.93 -6.25
C LEU A 54 3.27 -9.05 -6.93
N GLY A 55 4.59 -8.99 -6.95
CA GLY A 55 5.39 -10.05 -7.53
C GLY A 55 5.57 -11.25 -6.62
N ILE A 56 5.07 -11.17 -5.40
CA ILE A 56 5.24 -12.26 -4.45
C ILE A 56 4.09 -13.24 -4.61
N SER A 57 4.44 -14.53 -4.64
CA SER A 57 3.45 -15.56 -4.81
C SER A 57 2.42 -15.52 -3.69
N GLY A 58 1.15 -15.58 -4.05
CA GLY A 58 0.08 -15.56 -3.06
C GLY A 58 -0.45 -14.18 -2.72
N VAL A 59 0.14 -13.13 -3.32
CA VAL A 59 -0.31 -11.77 -3.06
C VAL A 59 -1.18 -11.31 -4.22
N ASP A 60 -2.43 -10.98 -3.93
CA ASP A 60 -3.37 -10.48 -4.94
C ASP A 60 -3.50 -8.97 -4.89
N ALA A 61 -3.22 -8.38 -3.76
CA ALA A 61 -3.27 -6.92 -3.61
C ALA A 61 -2.23 -6.50 -2.60
N SER A 62 -1.77 -5.26 -2.69
CA SER A 62 -0.77 -4.74 -1.77
C SER A 62 -1.17 -3.35 -1.30
N PHE A 63 -0.80 -3.05 -0.06
CA PHE A 63 -1.10 -1.77 0.58
C PHE A 63 0.13 -1.32 1.34
N VAL A 64 0.64 -0.13 1.02
CA VAL A 64 1.77 0.43 1.75
C VAL A 64 1.30 1.72 2.42
N LEU A 65 1.45 1.75 3.74
CA LEU A 65 1.00 2.87 4.56
C LEU A 65 2.21 3.65 5.06
N TYR A 66 2.18 4.96 4.92
CA TYR A 66 3.26 5.80 5.45
C TYR A 66 2.68 7.10 5.98
N GLU A 67 3.29 7.60 7.05
CA GLU A 67 2.86 8.84 7.64
C GLU A 67 3.72 9.98 7.15
N GLN A 68 3.08 11.09 6.80
CA GLN A 68 3.79 12.27 6.37
C GLN A 68 2.96 13.49 6.80
N ASP A 69 3.55 14.34 7.61
CA ASP A 69 2.89 15.58 8.05
C ASP A 69 1.54 15.32 8.73
N GLY A 70 1.50 14.33 9.60
CA GLY A 70 0.28 14.05 10.36
C GLY A 70 -0.80 13.33 9.60
N THR A 71 -0.50 12.88 8.39
CA THR A 71 -1.46 12.18 7.55
C THR A 71 -0.89 10.81 7.20
N VAL A 72 -1.70 9.77 7.33
CA VAL A 72 -1.29 8.46 6.87
C VAL A 72 -1.77 8.30 5.44
N ASN A 73 -0.83 8.01 4.57
CA ASN A 73 -1.10 7.81 3.15
C ASN A 73 -1.05 6.33 2.84
N ILE A 74 -1.96 5.87 2.00
CA ILE A 74 -1.98 4.48 1.58
C ILE A 74 -1.81 4.43 0.07
N SER A 75 -0.85 3.61 -0.38
CA SER A 75 -0.70 3.30 -1.80
C SER A 75 -1.12 1.85 -1.97
N ALA A 76 -2.08 1.59 -2.85
CA ALA A 76 -2.63 0.26 -3.06
C ALA A 76 -2.50 -0.15 -4.51
N ARG A 77 -2.21 -1.42 -4.71
CA ARG A 77 -2.09 -2.00 -6.04
C ARG A 77 -2.75 -3.38 -6.07
N SER A 78 -3.18 -3.79 -7.24
CA SER A 78 -3.80 -5.09 -7.42
C SER A 78 -3.57 -5.54 -8.86
N MET A 79 -3.63 -6.85 -9.07
CA MET A 79 -3.54 -7.38 -10.41
C MET A 79 -4.92 -7.64 -11.01
N GLY A 80 -5.97 -7.20 -10.34
CA GLY A 80 -7.31 -7.29 -10.89
C GLY A 80 -8.26 -8.18 -10.09
N ALA A 81 -7.74 -9.16 -9.39
CA ALA A 81 -8.58 -10.06 -8.61
C ALA A 81 -9.25 -9.36 -7.45
N VAL A 82 -8.59 -8.37 -6.88
CA VAL A 82 -9.11 -7.61 -5.75
C VAL A 82 -9.28 -6.17 -6.22
N ASN A 83 -10.42 -5.58 -5.93
CA ASN A 83 -10.68 -4.20 -6.32
C ASN A 83 -10.24 -3.27 -5.21
N VAL A 84 -9.02 -2.73 -5.32
CA VAL A 84 -8.48 -1.86 -4.26
C VAL A 84 -9.22 -0.53 -4.19
N GLN A 85 -9.87 -0.10 -5.27
CA GLN A 85 -10.64 1.12 -5.24
C GLN A 85 -11.79 1.00 -4.22
N LEU A 86 -12.52 -0.10 -4.27
CA LEU A 86 -13.64 -0.30 -3.36
C LEU A 86 -13.16 -0.37 -1.91
N ILE A 87 -12.03 -1.03 -1.67
CA ILE A 87 -11.52 -1.12 -0.32
C ILE A 87 -11.18 0.26 0.22
N LEU A 88 -10.45 1.05 -0.56
CA LEU A 88 -10.01 2.34 -0.07
C LEU A 88 -11.11 3.39 -0.08
N GLU A 89 -12.14 3.23 -0.89
CA GLU A 89 -13.27 4.14 -0.84
C GLU A 89 -13.95 4.10 0.52
N SER A 90 -13.97 2.94 1.16
CA SER A 90 -14.55 2.84 2.48
C SER A 90 -13.72 3.56 3.53
N MET A 91 -12.50 3.96 3.18
CA MET A 91 -11.63 4.71 4.07
C MET A 91 -11.45 6.15 3.59
N GLY A 92 -12.30 6.59 2.66
CA GLY A 92 -12.22 7.96 2.16
C GLY A 92 -11.28 8.17 1.00
N GLY A 93 -10.78 7.09 0.42
CA GLY A 93 -9.86 7.22 -0.71
C GLY A 93 -10.54 6.95 -2.02
N GLY A 94 -9.75 6.62 -3.03
CA GLY A 94 -10.28 6.34 -4.36
C GLY A 94 -9.18 5.99 -5.32
N GLY A 95 -9.55 5.86 -6.58
CA GLY A 95 -8.59 5.52 -7.64
C GLY A 95 -9.23 4.64 -8.67
N HIS A 96 -8.54 3.56 -8.98
CA HIS A 96 -9.00 2.58 -9.95
C HIS A 96 -8.99 1.21 -9.34
N GLN A 97 -9.56 0.26 -10.04
CA GLN A 97 -9.64 -1.11 -9.55
C GLN A 97 -8.28 -1.70 -9.19
N THR A 98 -7.25 -1.37 -9.95
CA THR A 98 -5.91 -1.93 -9.74
C THR A 98 -4.92 -0.95 -9.13
N MET A 99 -5.31 0.29 -8.90
CA MET A 99 -4.42 1.30 -8.36
C MET A 99 -5.24 2.34 -7.63
N ALA A 100 -5.04 2.46 -6.34
CA ALA A 100 -5.82 3.39 -5.54
C ALA A 100 -4.97 3.97 -4.42
N GLY A 101 -5.49 4.99 -3.77
CA GLY A 101 -4.82 5.63 -2.66
C GLY A 101 -5.80 6.23 -1.69
N ALA A 102 -5.33 6.53 -0.50
CA ALA A 102 -6.14 7.18 0.52
C ALA A 102 -5.24 8.03 1.39
N GLN A 103 -5.82 9.04 2.01
CA GLN A 103 -5.13 9.92 2.95
C GLN A 103 -6.02 10.09 4.15
N ILE A 104 -5.56 9.63 5.29
CA ILE A 104 -6.35 9.70 6.52
C ILE A 104 -5.61 10.58 7.51
N LYS A 105 -6.28 11.63 7.97
CA LYS A 105 -5.67 12.58 8.88
C LYS A 105 -5.91 12.18 10.33
N ASP A 106 -5.01 12.63 11.18
CA ASP A 106 -5.19 12.50 12.63
C ASP A 106 -5.34 11.06 13.10
N ILE A 107 -4.52 10.19 12.52
CA ILE A 107 -4.55 8.79 12.88
C ILE A 107 -3.12 8.27 12.88
N SER A 108 -2.82 7.31 13.72
CA SER A 108 -1.51 6.69 13.71
C SER A 108 -1.46 5.62 12.60
N PRO A 109 -0.26 5.29 12.09
CA PRO A 109 -0.17 4.20 11.12
C PRO A 109 -0.75 2.90 11.64
N GLU A 110 -0.57 2.63 12.92
CA GLU A 110 -1.09 1.41 13.51
C GLU A 110 -2.62 1.38 13.48
N ASP A 111 -3.26 2.48 13.87
CA ASP A 111 -4.72 2.53 13.86
C ASP A 111 -5.25 2.50 12.44
N CYS A 112 -4.52 3.14 11.52
CA CYS A 112 -4.92 3.13 10.12
C CYS A 112 -4.85 1.71 9.57
N ARG A 113 -3.82 0.96 9.96
CA ARG A 113 -3.70 -0.42 9.54
C ARG A 113 -4.88 -1.25 10.04
N GLN A 114 -5.31 -1.01 11.28
CA GLN A 114 -6.46 -1.73 11.82
C GLN A 114 -7.72 -1.41 11.03
N GLN A 115 -7.91 -0.16 10.65
CA GLN A 115 -9.05 0.21 9.82
C GLN A 115 -8.99 -0.45 8.46
N LEU A 116 -7.80 -0.58 7.91
CA LEU A 116 -7.61 -1.24 6.63
C LEU A 116 -7.99 -2.71 6.72
N LEU A 117 -7.61 -3.38 7.80
CA LEU A 117 -7.97 -4.78 7.98
C LEU A 117 -9.49 -4.96 8.00
N VAL A 118 -10.17 -4.05 8.68
CA VAL A 118 -11.64 -4.09 8.70
C VAL A 118 -12.21 -3.87 7.31
N ALA A 119 -11.62 -2.93 6.56
CA ALA A 119 -12.09 -2.66 5.21
C ALA A 119 -11.86 -3.85 4.29
N ILE A 120 -10.75 -4.54 4.45
CA ILE A 120 -10.45 -5.73 3.65
C ILE A 120 -11.45 -6.83 3.99
N ASP A 121 -11.73 -7.04 5.27
CA ASP A 121 -12.69 -8.06 5.67
C ASP A 121 -14.06 -7.78 5.09
N ARG A 122 -14.49 -6.52 5.17
CA ARG A 122 -15.80 -6.15 4.63
C ARG A 122 -15.84 -6.39 3.13
N TYR A 123 -14.77 -6.05 2.43
CA TYR A 123 -14.72 -6.25 0.99
C TYR A 123 -14.91 -7.73 0.66
N TYR A 124 -14.20 -8.62 1.36
CA TYR A 124 -14.32 -10.04 1.07
C TYR A 124 -15.69 -10.59 1.46
N GLU A 125 -16.30 -10.04 2.49
CA GLU A 125 -17.65 -10.47 2.86
C GLU A 125 -18.66 -10.06 1.80
N GLU A 126 -18.49 -8.89 1.23
CA GLU A 126 -19.41 -8.39 0.22
C GLU A 126 -19.10 -8.94 -1.16
N HIS A 127 -17.93 -9.53 -1.33
CA HIS A 127 -17.52 -10.10 -2.62
C HIS A 127 -16.89 -11.46 -2.36
N PRO A 128 -17.72 -12.46 -2.04
CA PRO A 128 -17.21 -13.76 -1.61
C PRO A 128 -16.27 -14.42 -2.58
N LYS A 129 -16.41 -14.11 -3.88
CA LYS A 129 -15.51 -14.68 -4.84
C LYS A 129 -14.53 -13.71 -5.35
N GLY A 130 -14.52 -12.52 -4.74
CA GLY A 130 -13.79 -11.41 -5.27
C GLY A 130 -12.34 -11.69 -5.43
N GLY A 131 -11.75 -12.28 -4.52
CA GLY A 131 -10.35 -12.51 -4.62
C GLY A 131 -10.01 -13.73 -5.38
N LYS A 132 -10.96 -14.58 -5.73
CA LYS A 132 -10.63 -15.72 -6.32
C LYS A 132 -11.40 -16.10 -7.35
N GLU A 133 -12.15 -15.69 -7.75
CA GLU A 133 -12.85 -16.12 -8.67
C GLU A 133 -12.61 -16.41 -9.56
N ALA A 134 -12.51 -16.60 -9.64
CA ALA A 134 -12.29 -16.92 -10.28
C ALA A 134 -12.59 -17.16 -10.85
#